data_7a096240e9e2351b9e86b6dca39f43cc
#
_entry.id   7a096240e9e2351b9e86b6dca39f43cc
#
_cell.length_a   1.000
_cell.length_b   1.000
_cell.length_c   1.000
_cell.angle_alpha   90.00
_cell.angle_beta   90.00
_cell.angle_gamma   90.00
#
_symmetry.space_group_name_H-M   'P 1'
#
loop_
_entity.id
_entity.type
_entity.pdbx_description
1 polymer ?
#
loop_
_entity_poly.entity_id
_entity_poly.type
_entity_poly.pdbx_seq_one_letter_code
_entity_poly.pdbx_strand_id
1 'polypeptide(L)'
;MEKHLKLLISNDTDEFARSYSHDFEVAGIDVVYSPKDGLRVLDHIDLEQPDVVLVDLFMPRLDAIGVIHGIRKKYASKAPSFIVMSTFSSPTLEREVMLSGAAYFVIVPFDAKELAQRILKICGSIAPKSEQASVPAPKGKPSLEIQVTEILHQIGVPAHIKGYHYLRDSIIMAVQTPDIINAVTKQLYPSVAKRYETTPSRVERAIRHAIEVAWDLSLIHISEPTRRVVI
;
A
#
# COMPACT_ATOMS: atom_id res chain seq x y z
N MET A 1 -18.74 -21.68 24.54
CA MET A 1 -17.41 -21.90 23.95
C MET A 1 -17.04 -20.61 23.27
N GLU A 2 -16.05 -19.91 23.79
CA GLU A 2 -15.50 -18.75 23.09
C GLU A 2 -14.90 -19.25 21.78
N LYS A 3 -15.34 -18.70 20.66
CA LYS A 3 -14.80 -19.04 19.34
C LYS A 3 -13.43 -18.38 19.24
N HIS A 4 -12.36 -19.15 19.42
CA HIS A 4 -11.00 -18.69 19.15
C HIS A 4 -10.88 -18.37 17.66
N LEU A 5 -10.22 -17.25 17.36
CA LEU A 5 -9.96 -16.83 15.99
C LEU A 5 -8.80 -17.64 15.44
N LYS A 6 -8.98 -18.26 14.26
CA LYS A 6 -7.94 -19.06 13.61
C LYS A 6 -7.20 -18.26 12.56
N LEU A 7 -5.87 -18.15 12.71
CA LEU A 7 -4.94 -17.45 11.82
C LEU A 7 -4.07 -18.46 11.07
N LEU A 8 -4.12 -18.50 9.75
CA LEU A 8 -3.20 -19.24 8.90
C LEU A 8 -2.06 -18.34 8.49
N ILE A 9 -0.81 -18.78 8.68
CA ILE A 9 0.41 -18.02 8.30
C ILE A 9 1.19 -18.81 7.25
N SER A 10 1.50 -18.21 6.10
CA SER A 10 2.41 -18.79 5.12
C SER A 10 3.86 -18.51 5.51
N ASN A 11 4.59 -19.52 5.94
CA ASN A 11 6.00 -19.39 6.28
C ASN A 11 6.74 -20.73 6.27
N ASP A 12 8.03 -20.71 5.85
CA ASP A 12 8.89 -21.89 5.76
C ASP A 12 9.92 -21.99 6.90
N THR A 13 10.00 -20.97 7.79
CA THR A 13 11.06 -20.92 8.80
C THR A 13 10.52 -21.08 10.22
N ASP A 14 11.13 -22.03 10.97
CA ASP A 14 10.86 -22.19 12.41
C ASP A 14 11.17 -20.93 13.21
N GLU A 15 12.08 -20.09 12.74
CA GLU A 15 12.46 -18.85 13.40
C GLU A 15 11.32 -17.84 13.42
N PHE A 16 10.61 -17.69 12.31
CA PHE A 16 9.43 -16.84 12.25
C PHE A 16 8.34 -17.35 13.21
N ALA A 17 8.07 -18.66 13.17
CA ALA A 17 7.11 -19.27 14.06
C ALA A 17 7.43 -18.99 15.53
N ARG A 18 8.70 -19.19 15.95
CA ARG A 18 9.13 -18.92 17.33
C ARG A 18 9.02 -17.45 17.73
N SER A 19 9.27 -16.54 16.78
CA SER A 19 9.28 -15.10 17.06
C SER A 19 7.89 -14.51 17.24
N TYR A 20 6.89 -15.04 16.55
CA TYR A 20 5.56 -14.42 16.45
C TYR A 20 4.41 -15.22 17.04
N SER A 21 4.50 -16.58 17.13
CA SER A 21 3.39 -17.44 17.62
C SER A 21 2.91 -17.05 18.99
N HIS A 22 3.84 -16.86 19.93
CA HIS A 22 3.51 -16.61 21.33
C HIS A 22 2.65 -15.36 21.52
N ASP A 23 2.94 -14.28 20.80
CA ASP A 23 2.18 -13.03 20.91
C ASP A 23 0.78 -13.15 20.34
N PHE A 24 0.59 -13.94 19.28
CA PHE A 24 -0.73 -14.26 18.75
C PHE A 24 -1.55 -15.14 19.68
N GLU A 25 -0.94 -16.18 20.27
CA GLU A 25 -1.59 -17.07 21.23
C GLU A 25 -2.02 -16.32 22.50
N VAL A 26 -1.16 -15.43 23.03
CA VAL A 26 -1.51 -14.54 24.17
C VAL A 26 -2.71 -13.63 23.84
N ALA A 27 -2.85 -13.25 22.59
CA ALA A 27 -3.99 -12.46 22.12
C ALA A 27 -5.28 -13.31 21.87
N GLY A 28 -5.24 -14.63 22.12
CA GLY A 28 -6.38 -15.53 21.90
C GLY A 28 -6.59 -15.92 20.43
N ILE A 29 -5.51 -15.92 19.63
CA ILE A 29 -5.53 -16.28 18.22
C ILE A 29 -4.82 -17.64 18.05
N ASP A 30 -5.55 -18.64 17.55
CA ASP A 30 -5.00 -19.96 17.22
C ASP A 30 -4.23 -19.89 15.90
N VAL A 31 -2.91 -20.20 15.92
CA VAL A 31 -2.05 -20.10 14.76
C VAL A 31 -1.85 -21.46 14.09
N VAL A 32 -2.02 -21.49 12.78
CA VAL A 32 -1.72 -22.63 11.91
C VAL A 32 -0.72 -22.18 10.83
N TYR A 33 0.24 -23.02 10.51
CA TYR A 33 1.26 -22.72 9.50
C TYR A 33 1.02 -23.48 8.20
N SER A 34 1.31 -22.83 7.10
CA SER A 34 1.37 -23.39 5.75
C SER A 34 2.75 -23.14 5.16
N PRO A 35 3.30 -24.05 4.35
CA PRO A 35 4.48 -23.74 3.55
C PRO A 35 4.29 -22.44 2.73
N LYS A 36 5.38 -21.71 2.52
CA LYS A 36 5.40 -20.48 1.71
C LYS A 36 5.28 -20.80 0.21
N ASP A 37 4.10 -21.27 -0.18
CA ASP A 37 3.75 -21.70 -1.53
C ASP A 37 2.26 -21.49 -1.78
N GLY A 38 1.90 -20.69 -2.79
CA GLY A 38 0.53 -20.25 -2.96
C GLY A 38 -0.48 -21.38 -3.20
N LEU A 39 -0.10 -22.47 -3.87
CA LEU A 39 -0.99 -23.61 -4.04
C LEU A 39 -1.20 -24.37 -2.73
N ARG A 40 -0.14 -24.51 -1.91
CA ARG A 40 -0.25 -25.12 -0.58
C ARG A 40 -1.10 -24.28 0.37
N VAL A 41 -0.96 -22.95 0.26
CA VAL A 41 -1.83 -22.04 1.04
C VAL A 41 -3.30 -22.24 0.68
N LEU A 42 -3.65 -22.41 -0.60
CA LEU A 42 -5.02 -22.73 -1.02
C LEU A 42 -5.53 -24.04 -0.40
N ASP A 43 -4.72 -25.11 -0.46
CA ASP A 43 -5.06 -26.42 0.13
C ASP A 43 -5.29 -26.30 1.66
N HIS A 44 -4.42 -25.54 2.36
CA HIS A 44 -4.55 -25.35 3.80
C HIS A 44 -5.73 -24.46 4.19
N ILE A 45 -6.08 -23.45 3.38
CA ILE A 45 -7.31 -22.66 3.61
C ILE A 45 -8.54 -23.56 3.53
N ASP A 46 -8.57 -24.48 2.57
CA ASP A 46 -9.67 -25.43 2.41
C ASP A 46 -9.78 -26.42 3.58
N LEU A 47 -8.64 -26.88 4.09
CA LEU A 47 -8.58 -27.84 5.19
C LEU A 47 -8.90 -27.20 6.55
N GLU A 48 -8.22 -26.08 6.83
CA GLU A 48 -8.20 -25.44 8.15
C GLU A 48 -9.36 -24.46 8.38
N GLN A 49 -9.97 -23.95 7.30
CA GLN A 49 -11.06 -22.96 7.33
C GLN A 49 -10.70 -21.76 8.26
N PRO A 50 -9.57 -21.07 8.04
CA PRO A 50 -9.14 -19.98 8.90
C PRO A 50 -10.07 -18.78 8.80
N ASP A 51 -10.14 -17.97 9.87
CA ASP A 51 -10.84 -16.69 9.84
C ASP A 51 -9.96 -15.59 9.18
N VAL A 52 -8.64 -15.71 9.32
CA VAL A 52 -7.62 -14.79 8.74
C VAL A 52 -6.47 -15.57 8.12
N VAL A 53 -5.93 -15.03 7.04
CA VAL A 53 -4.73 -15.57 6.36
C VAL A 53 -3.68 -14.47 6.30
N LEU A 54 -2.52 -14.70 6.93
CA LEU A 54 -1.31 -13.88 6.80
C LEU A 54 -0.41 -14.54 5.76
N VAL A 55 -0.32 -13.93 4.59
CA VAL A 55 0.32 -14.53 3.41
C VAL A 55 1.45 -13.64 2.90
N ASP A 56 2.61 -14.25 2.60
CA ASP A 56 3.71 -13.53 1.95
C ASP A 56 3.31 -13.14 0.52
N LEU A 57 3.62 -11.91 0.13
CA LEU A 57 3.29 -11.40 -1.19
C LEU A 57 3.92 -12.24 -2.32
N PHE A 58 5.19 -12.61 -2.13
CA PHE A 58 5.96 -13.36 -3.13
C PHE A 58 6.11 -14.81 -2.71
N MET A 59 5.33 -15.67 -3.31
CA MET A 59 5.39 -17.11 -3.09
C MET A 59 5.61 -17.85 -4.40
N PRO A 60 6.29 -19.00 -4.37
CA PRO A 60 6.39 -19.90 -5.52
C PRO A 60 5.01 -20.31 -6.04
N ARG A 61 4.94 -20.59 -7.34
CA ARG A 61 3.79 -21.11 -8.08
C ARG A 61 2.59 -20.15 -8.16
N LEU A 62 2.20 -19.53 -7.05
CA LEU A 62 1.09 -18.58 -7.01
C LEU A 62 1.38 -17.53 -5.92
N ASP A 63 1.30 -16.25 -6.28
CA ASP A 63 1.49 -15.13 -5.36
C ASP A 63 0.24 -14.88 -4.48
N ALA A 64 0.35 -13.95 -3.52
CA ALA A 64 -0.76 -13.62 -2.62
C ALA A 64 -2.00 -13.12 -3.38
N ILE A 65 -1.82 -12.34 -4.45
CA ILE A 65 -2.93 -11.80 -5.25
C ILE A 65 -3.69 -12.94 -5.91
N GLY A 66 -2.98 -13.89 -6.49
CA GLY A 66 -3.58 -15.08 -7.09
C GLY A 66 -4.31 -15.95 -6.06
N VAL A 67 -3.77 -16.12 -4.86
CA VAL A 67 -4.43 -16.82 -3.75
C VAL A 67 -5.74 -16.11 -3.36
N ILE A 68 -5.70 -14.79 -3.15
CA ILE A 68 -6.88 -13.99 -2.79
C ILE A 68 -7.98 -14.13 -3.85
N HIS A 69 -7.63 -13.99 -5.13
CA HIS A 69 -8.60 -14.11 -6.22
C HIS A 69 -9.21 -15.52 -6.29
N GLY A 70 -8.37 -16.58 -6.14
CA GLY A 70 -8.82 -17.96 -6.13
C GLY A 70 -9.85 -18.24 -5.01
N ILE A 71 -9.53 -17.84 -3.79
CA ILE A 71 -10.39 -18.03 -2.62
C ILE A 71 -11.66 -17.19 -2.70
N ARG A 72 -11.59 -15.94 -3.13
CA ARG A 72 -12.78 -15.09 -3.28
C ARG A 72 -13.75 -15.63 -4.33
N LYS A 73 -13.21 -16.16 -5.44
CA LYS A 73 -14.03 -16.81 -6.47
C LYS A 73 -14.74 -18.06 -5.92
N LYS A 74 -14.07 -18.83 -5.05
CA LYS A 74 -14.59 -20.07 -4.48
C LYS A 74 -15.57 -19.86 -3.34
N TYR A 75 -15.27 -18.94 -2.42
CA TYR A 75 -16.00 -18.78 -1.15
C TYR A 75 -16.88 -17.54 -1.07
N ALA A 76 -16.73 -16.59 -1.99
CA ALA A 76 -17.47 -15.32 -2.02
C ALA A 76 -17.49 -14.60 -0.65
N SER A 77 -18.67 -14.47 -0.02
CA SER A 77 -18.83 -13.78 1.27
C SER A 77 -18.29 -14.54 2.48
N LYS A 78 -17.91 -15.82 2.33
CA LYS A 78 -17.35 -16.65 3.40
C LYS A 78 -15.81 -16.76 3.32
N ALA A 79 -15.18 -16.01 2.42
CA ALA A 79 -13.74 -15.99 2.30
C ALA A 79 -13.11 -15.42 3.58
N PRO A 80 -11.94 -15.95 4.02
CA PRO A 80 -11.20 -15.40 5.13
C PRO A 80 -10.72 -13.97 4.84
N SER A 81 -10.38 -13.22 5.88
CA SER A 81 -9.71 -11.93 5.73
C SER A 81 -8.23 -12.14 5.38
N PHE A 82 -7.73 -11.48 4.35
CA PHE A 82 -6.34 -11.59 3.94
C PHE A 82 -5.50 -10.41 4.44
N ILE A 83 -4.38 -10.73 5.07
CA ILE A 83 -3.31 -9.78 5.39
C ILE A 83 -2.09 -10.20 4.57
N VAL A 84 -1.56 -9.29 3.79
CA VAL A 84 -0.39 -9.56 2.95
C VAL A 84 0.85 -9.00 3.61
N MET A 85 1.90 -9.82 3.75
CA MET A 85 3.19 -9.39 4.27
C MET A 85 4.25 -9.36 3.17
N SER A 86 5.21 -8.44 3.29
CA SER A 86 6.36 -8.31 2.39
C SER A 86 7.57 -7.75 3.12
N THR A 87 8.77 -8.04 2.62
CA THR A 87 10.02 -7.43 3.11
C THR A 87 10.30 -6.05 2.55
N PHE A 88 9.56 -5.64 1.52
CA PHE A 88 9.63 -4.30 0.95
C PHE A 88 8.24 -3.83 0.52
N SER A 89 8.09 -2.54 0.33
CA SER A 89 6.86 -1.93 -0.11
C SER A 89 7.12 -0.88 -1.20
N SER A 90 6.13 -0.71 -2.06
CA SER A 90 6.00 0.44 -2.92
C SER A 90 4.53 0.85 -2.98
N PRO A 91 4.20 2.13 -3.17
CA PRO A 91 2.82 2.59 -3.22
C PRO A 91 1.97 1.88 -4.29
N THR A 92 2.57 1.56 -5.42
CA THR A 92 1.91 0.81 -6.50
C THR A 92 1.56 -0.61 -6.07
N LEU A 93 2.51 -1.30 -5.43
CA LEU A 93 2.36 -2.67 -4.98
C LEU A 93 1.32 -2.78 -3.86
N GLU A 94 1.39 -1.89 -2.87
CA GLU A 94 0.39 -1.82 -1.79
C GLU A 94 -1.01 -1.59 -2.35
N ARG A 95 -1.14 -0.65 -3.30
CA ARG A 95 -2.41 -0.37 -3.95
C ARG A 95 -2.95 -1.59 -4.69
N GLU A 96 -2.12 -2.31 -5.43
CA GLU A 96 -2.51 -3.51 -6.18
C GLU A 96 -2.99 -4.62 -5.23
N VAL A 97 -2.25 -4.86 -4.15
CA VAL A 97 -2.62 -5.81 -3.10
C VAL A 97 -3.95 -5.43 -2.44
N MET A 98 -4.15 -4.17 -2.09
CA MET A 98 -5.41 -3.72 -1.50
C MET A 98 -6.60 -3.83 -2.47
N LEU A 99 -6.37 -3.52 -3.76
CA LEU A 99 -7.40 -3.68 -4.80
C LEU A 99 -7.76 -5.15 -5.06
N SER A 100 -6.83 -6.10 -4.87
CA SER A 100 -7.12 -7.53 -4.97
C SER A 100 -8.06 -8.01 -3.86
N GLY A 101 -8.20 -7.21 -2.81
CA GLY A 101 -9.09 -7.43 -1.69
C GLY A 101 -8.41 -7.86 -0.39
N ALA A 102 -7.12 -7.63 -0.23
CA ALA A 102 -6.49 -7.72 1.08
C ALA A 102 -7.13 -6.74 2.06
N ALA A 103 -7.27 -7.16 3.31
CA ALA A 103 -7.78 -6.30 4.38
C ALA A 103 -6.67 -5.40 4.96
N TYR A 104 -5.43 -5.82 4.85
CA TYR A 104 -4.27 -5.10 5.33
C TYR A 104 -2.98 -5.54 4.64
N PHE A 105 -1.98 -4.64 4.58
CA PHE A 105 -0.63 -4.90 4.13
C PHE A 105 0.36 -4.57 5.25
N VAL A 106 1.35 -5.44 5.50
CA VAL A 106 2.33 -5.27 6.56
C VAL A 106 3.75 -5.52 6.07
N ILE A 107 4.70 -4.74 6.56
CA ILE A 107 6.13 -4.92 6.25
C ILE A 107 6.78 -5.78 7.34
N VAL A 108 7.58 -6.75 6.91
CA VAL A 108 8.40 -7.60 7.79
C VAL A 108 9.76 -6.93 7.98
N PRO A 109 10.28 -6.84 9.23
CA PRO A 109 9.70 -7.31 10.49
C PRO A 109 8.60 -6.38 11.04
N PHE A 110 7.61 -6.95 11.71
CA PHE A 110 6.51 -6.22 12.34
C PHE A 110 6.38 -6.57 13.82
N ASP A 111 5.67 -5.73 14.57
CA ASP A 111 5.29 -6.03 15.96
C ASP A 111 4.07 -6.97 15.96
N ALA A 112 4.26 -8.20 16.49
CA ALA A 112 3.20 -9.22 16.52
C ALA A 112 2.02 -8.82 17.42
N LYS A 113 2.26 -8.08 18.51
CA LYS A 113 1.18 -7.61 19.40
C LYS A 113 0.31 -6.58 18.72
N GLU A 114 0.94 -5.64 18.00
CA GLU A 114 0.21 -4.63 17.23
C GLU A 114 -0.61 -5.30 16.11
N LEU A 115 -0.01 -6.25 15.39
CA LEU A 115 -0.69 -6.98 14.33
C LEU A 115 -1.85 -7.83 14.87
N ALA A 116 -1.68 -8.51 16.02
CA ALA A 116 -2.73 -9.27 16.69
C ALA A 116 -3.94 -8.39 17.02
N GLN A 117 -3.71 -7.21 17.60
CA GLN A 117 -4.80 -6.25 17.89
C GLN A 117 -5.52 -5.80 16.62
N ARG A 118 -4.79 -5.64 15.52
CA ARG A 118 -5.37 -5.27 14.23
C ARG A 118 -6.20 -6.41 13.64
N ILE A 119 -5.73 -7.64 13.74
CA ILE A 119 -6.46 -8.85 13.35
C ILE A 119 -7.80 -8.93 14.09
N LEU A 120 -7.79 -8.77 15.42
CA LEU A 120 -9.00 -8.77 16.23
C LEU A 120 -10.00 -7.69 15.81
N LYS A 121 -9.52 -6.49 15.46
CA LYS A 121 -10.37 -5.41 14.94
C LYS A 121 -10.97 -5.75 13.57
N ILE A 122 -10.18 -6.32 12.66
CA ILE A 122 -10.65 -6.74 11.32
C ILE A 122 -11.76 -7.79 11.47
N CYS A 123 -11.57 -8.80 12.32
CA CYS A 123 -12.55 -9.86 12.54
C CYS A 123 -13.74 -9.43 13.39
N GLY A 124 -13.54 -8.58 14.38
CA GLY A 124 -14.63 -8.00 15.19
C GLY A 124 -15.59 -7.12 14.40
N SER A 125 -15.13 -6.57 13.27
CA SER A 125 -15.95 -5.77 12.35
C SER A 125 -16.81 -6.62 11.40
N ILE A 126 -16.71 -7.96 11.44
CA ILE A 126 -17.48 -8.90 10.60
C ILE A 126 -18.83 -9.28 11.23
N ALA A 127 -19.15 -8.81 12.45
CA ALA A 127 -20.53 -8.92 12.99
C ALA A 127 -21.50 -8.03 12.18
N PRO A 128 -22.72 -8.54 11.82
CA PRO A 128 -23.59 -7.83 10.87
C PRO A 128 -24.10 -6.52 11.44
N LYS A 129 -23.81 -5.45 10.75
CA LYS A 129 -24.44 -4.13 10.82
C LYS A 129 -24.80 -3.58 12.21
N SER A 130 -24.02 -2.69 12.70
CA SER A 130 -24.40 -1.30 12.97
C SER A 130 -23.20 -0.56 13.56
N GLU A 131 -23.02 0.63 13.05
CA GLU A 131 -22.18 1.71 13.59
C GLU A 131 -20.66 1.50 13.60
N GLN A 132 -20.08 2.06 12.58
CA GLN A 132 -18.80 2.75 12.49
C GLN A 132 -18.08 2.96 13.83
N ALA A 133 -17.21 2.02 14.23
CA ALA A 133 -16.06 2.36 15.04
C ALA A 133 -14.94 2.70 14.07
N SER A 134 -14.86 3.95 13.73
CA SER A 134 -13.79 4.58 12.99
C SER A 134 -12.48 4.46 13.77
N VAL A 135 -11.56 3.57 13.34
CA VAL A 135 -10.19 4.05 13.17
C VAL A 135 -10.35 5.27 12.27
N PRO A 136 -9.77 6.43 12.54
CA PRO A 136 -9.80 7.50 11.58
C PRO A 136 -9.01 7.06 10.35
N ALA A 137 -9.69 6.33 9.45
CA ALA A 137 -9.45 6.53 8.05
C ALA A 137 -9.67 8.03 7.87
N PRO A 138 -8.78 8.77 7.23
CA PRO A 138 -9.05 10.15 6.93
C PRO A 138 -10.42 10.16 6.28
N LYS A 139 -11.40 10.72 7.00
CA LYS A 139 -12.78 10.87 6.54
C LYS A 139 -12.70 11.76 5.31
N GLY A 140 -12.91 11.17 4.16
CA GLY A 140 -12.84 11.83 2.88
C GLY A 140 -11.95 11.00 1.95
N LYS A 141 -12.27 10.98 0.68
CA LYS A 141 -11.29 10.72 -0.38
C LYS A 141 -10.04 11.47 0.04
N PRO A 142 -8.82 10.84 0.02
CA PRO A 142 -7.60 11.54 0.42
C PRO A 142 -7.63 12.90 -0.24
N SER A 143 -7.38 13.97 0.51
CA SER A 143 -7.55 15.32 -0.04
C SER A 143 -6.77 15.36 -1.35
N LEU A 144 -7.27 16.08 -2.33
CA LEU A 144 -6.60 16.19 -3.64
C LEU A 144 -5.12 16.53 -3.47
N GLU A 145 -4.79 17.29 -2.42
CA GLU A 145 -3.42 17.62 -2.03
C GLU A 145 -2.58 16.39 -1.67
N ILE A 146 -3.14 15.45 -0.91
CA ILE A 146 -2.45 14.20 -0.53
C ILE A 146 -2.20 13.35 -1.77
N GLN A 147 -3.22 13.17 -2.61
CA GLN A 147 -3.10 12.39 -3.85
C GLN A 147 -2.04 12.96 -4.79
N VAL A 148 -2.04 14.28 -5.01
CA VAL A 148 -1.06 14.95 -5.87
C VAL A 148 0.34 14.86 -5.26
N THR A 149 0.47 15.00 -3.94
CA THR A 149 1.74 14.86 -3.21
C THR A 149 2.33 13.45 -3.39
N GLU A 150 1.50 12.41 -3.25
CA GLU A 150 1.91 11.02 -3.46
C GLU A 150 2.38 10.77 -4.90
N ILE A 151 1.64 11.25 -5.90
CA ILE A 151 2.02 11.12 -7.30
C ILE A 151 3.36 11.82 -7.58
N LEU A 152 3.56 13.04 -7.12
CA LEU A 152 4.79 13.78 -7.30
C LEU A 152 5.99 13.08 -6.65
N HIS A 153 5.79 12.46 -5.50
CA HIS A 153 6.82 11.65 -4.83
C HIS A 153 7.13 10.38 -5.63
N GLN A 154 6.11 9.70 -6.17
CA GLN A 154 6.27 8.48 -6.99
C GLN A 154 7.07 8.73 -8.27
N ILE A 155 6.87 9.87 -8.93
CA ILE A 155 7.62 10.25 -10.15
C ILE A 155 9.00 10.86 -9.83
N GLY A 156 9.39 10.92 -8.53
CA GLY A 156 10.72 11.33 -8.09
C GLY A 156 10.95 12.84 -8.06
N VAL A 157 9.93 13.69 -8.01
CA VAL A 157 10.10 15.14 -7.88
C VAL A 157 10.58 15.46 -6.46
N PRO A 158 11.78 16.07 -6.28
CA PRO A 158 12.30 16.37 -4.94
C PRO A 158 11.44 17.41 -4.20
N ALA A 159 10.95 17.05 -3.00
CA ALA A 159 10.07 17.93 -2.22
C ALA A 159 10.72 19.21 -1.69
N HIS A 160 12.05 19.27 -1.63
CA HIS A 160 12.80 20.43 -1.10
C HIS A 160 12.99 21.58 -2.10
N ILE A 161 12.64 21.40 -3.38
CA ILE A 161 12.79 22.44 -4.40
C ILE A 161 11.50 23.25 -4.56
N LYS A 162 11.63 24.56 -4.83
CA LYS A 162 10.45 25.44 -5.02
C LYS A 162 9.52 24.98 -6.14
N GLY A 163 10.09 24.38 -7.19
CA GLY A 163 9.34 23.84 -8.33
C GLY A 163 8.35 22.75 -7.95
N TYR A 164 8.64 21.95 -6.92
CA TYR A 164 7.72 20.95 -6.36
C TYR A 164 6.41 21.58 -5.88
N HIS A 165 6.49 22.64 -5.08
CA HIS A 165 5.31 23.31 -4.54
C HIS A 165 4.49 23.98 -5.64
N TYR A 166 5.15 24.61 -6.61
CA TYR A 166 4.48 25.23 -7.75
C TYR A 166 3.79 24.19 -8.63
N LEU A 167 4.46 23.07 -8.89
CA LEU A 167 3.91 21.96 -9.68
C LEU A 167 2.70 21.33 -8.98
N ARG A 168 2.80 21.04 -7.67
CA ARG A 168 1.72 20.50 -6.86
C ARG A 168 0.47 21.40 -6.93
N ASP A 169 0.62 22.68 -6.67
CA ASP A 169 -0.50 23.61 -6.65
C ASP A 169 -1.07 23.84 -8.05
N SER A 170 -0.22 23.81 -9.10
CA SER A 170 -0.66 23.84 -10.49
C SER A 170 -1.56 22.66 -10.84
N ILE A 171 -1.19 21.44 -10.43
CA ILE A 171 -1.98 20.24 -10.66
C ILE A 171 -3.32 20.33 -9.91
N ILE A 172 -3.30 20.76 -8.65
CA ILE A 172 -4.51 20.92 -7.83
C ILE A 172 -5.48 21.92 -8.49
N MET A 173 -4.98 23.08 -8.94
CA MET A 173 -5.79 24.07 -9.68
C MET A 173 -6.35 23.52 -10.98
N ALA A 174 -5.56 22.75 -11.73
CA ALA A 174 -5.99 22.16 -12.99
C ALA A 174 -7.08 21.09 -12.79
N VAL A 175 -7.03 20.32 -11.71
CA VAL A 175 -8.07 19.33 -11.37
C VAL A 175 -9.36 20.04 -10.91
N GLN A 176 -9.24 21.13 -10.15
CA GLN A 176 -10.39 21.90 -9.66
C GLN A 176 -11.07 22.73 -10.76
N THR A 177 -10.28 23.21 -11.72
CA THR A 177 -10.74 24.06 -12.83
C THR A 177 -10.10 23.56 -14.14
N PRO A 178 -10.67 22.53 -14.80
CA PRO A 178 -10.04 21.91 -15.97
C PRO A 178 -9.75 22.87 -17.12
N ASP A 179 -10.57 23.89 -17.30
CA ASP A 179 -10.38 24.87 -18.36
C ASP A 179 -9.10 25.71 -18.26
N ILE A 180 -8.50 25.76 -17.05
CA ILE A 180 -7.25 26.50 -16.82
C ILE A 180 -6.05 25.88 -17.57
N ILE A 181 -6.14 24.59 -17.94
CA ILE A 181 -5.11 23.91 -18.74
C ILE A 181 -4.99 24.52 -20.14
N ASN A 182 -6.09 25.04 -20.70
CA ASN A 182 -6.09 25.67 -21.99
C ASN A 182 -5.41 27.06 -21.97
N ALA A 183 -5.12 27.59 -20.78
CA ALA A 183 -4.57 28.94 -20.60
C ALA A 183 -3.40 28.95 -19.58
N VAL A 184 -2.49 27.96 -19.67
CA VAL A 184 -1.40 27.73 -18.69
C VAL A 184 -0.58 29.00 -18.45
N THR A 185 -0.10 29.65 -19.50
CA THR A 185 0.74 30.85 -19.39
C THR A 185 -0.05 32.12 -19.02
N LYS A 186 -1.32 32.17 -19.38
CA LYS A 186 -2.18 33.34 -19.16
C LYS A 186 -2.96 33.31 -17.84
N GLN A 187 -3.22 32.13 -17.29
CA GLN A 187 -4.03 31.96 -16.10
C GLN A 187 -3.34 31.11 -15.02
N LEU A 188 -2.87 29.90 -15.35
CA LEU A 188 -2.32 28.97 -14.35
C LEU A 188 -1.05 29.53 -13.69
N TYR A 189 -0.03 29.86 -14.47
CA TYR A 189 1.22 30.39 -13.92
C TYR A 189 1.04 31.73 -13.19
N PRO A 190 0.24 32.68 -13.68
CA PRO A 190 -0.04 33.91 -12.92
C PRO A 190 -0.78 33.65 -11.60
N SER A 191 -1.70 32.68 -11.54
CA SER A 191 -2.43 32.32 -10.33
C SER A 191 -1.50 31.73 -9.27
N VAL A 192 -0.62 30.81 -9.67
CA VAL A 192 0.42 30.24 -8.80
C VAL A 192 1.41 31.33 -8.38
N ALA A 193 1.84 32.17 -9.29
CA ALA A 193 2.77 33.26 -9.01
C ALA A 193 2.23 34.23 -7.95
N LYS A 194 0.94 34.56 -8.01
CA LYS A 194 0.24 35.38 -7.01
C LYS A 194 0.22 34.73 -5.63
N ARG A 195 0.00 33.41 -5.57
CA ARG A 195 -0.03 32.67 -4.31
C ARG A 195 1.32 32.63 -3.59
N TYR A 196 2.40 32.60 -4.36
CA TYR A 196 3.78 32.48 -3.84
C TYR A 196 4.59 33.79 -3.94
N GLU A 197 3.92 34.90 -4.17
CA GLU A 197 4.53 36.26 -4.27
C GLU A 197 5.73 36.28 -5.22
N THR A 198 5.59 35.69 -6.41
CA THR A 198 6.64 35.58 -7.41
C THR A 198 6.13 35.98 -8.81
N THR A 199 6.92 35.76 -9.85
CA THR A 199 6.54 36.07 -11.23
C THR A 199 6.17 34.81 -12.00
N PRO A 200 5.24 34.87 -12.98
CA PRO A 200 4.87 33.73 -13.81
C PRO A 200 6.05 33.04 -14.49
N SER A 201 7.04 33.81 -14.96
CA SER A 201 8.24 33.26 -15.58
C SER A 201 9.11 32.47 -14.62
N ARG A 202 9.16 32.88 -13.33
CA ARG A 202 9.87 32.11 -12.29
C ARG A 202 9.14 30.83 -11.94
N VAL A 203 7.80 30.85 -11.93
CA VAL A 203 6.99 29.64 -11.72
C VAL A 203 7.23 28.65 -12.83
N GLU A 204 7.12 29.06 -14.09
CA GLU A 204 7.38 28.22 -15.26
C GLU A 204 8.77 27.58 -15.19
N ARG A 205 9.81 28.40 -14.98
CA ARG A 205 11.19 27.92 -14.92
C ARG A 205 11.41 26.94 -13.79
N ALA A 206 10.82 27.17 -12.60
CA ALA A 206 10.95 26.30 -11.47
C ALA A 206 10.23 24.96 -11.66
N ILE A 207 9.04 24.96 -12.29
CA ILE A 207 8.30 23.75 -12.65
C ILE A 207 9.08 22.93 -13.66
N ARG A 208 9.59 23.56 -14.72
CA ARG A 208 10.41 22.89 -15.74
C ARG A 208 11.62 22.22 -15.11
N HIS A 209 12.36 22.95 -14.26
CA HIS A 209 13.51 22.38 -13.54
C HIS A 209 13.11 21.20 -12.65
N ALA A 210 11.98 21.26 -11.96
CA ALA A 210 11.50 20.16 -11.12
C ALA A 210 11.20 18.89 -11.92
N ILE A 211 10.65 19.04 -13.12
CA ILE A 211 10.37 17.94 -14.05
C ILE A 211 11.67 17.36 -14.61
N GLU A 212 12.63 18.21 -14.99
CA GLU A 212 13.95 17.78 -15.47
C GLU A 212 14.70 16.96 -14.42
N VAL A 213 14.74 17.42 -13.17
CA VAL A 213 15.36 16.69 -12.05
C VAL A 213 14.71 15.33 -11.81
N ALA A 214 13.38 15.27 -11.86
CA ALA A 214 12.66 14.00 -11.71
C ALA A 214 12.98 13.03 -12.85
N TRP A 215 13.07 13.55 -14.08
CA TRP A 215 13.42 12.75 -15.26
C TRP A 215 14.84 12.18 -15.18
N ASP A 216 15.82 13.00 -14.81
CA ASP A 216 17.21 12.57 -14.65
C ASP A 216 17.35 11.50 -13.56
N LEU A 217 16.66 11.64 -12.44
CA LEU A 217 16.63 10.64 -11.36
C LEU A 217 15.99 9.31 -11.83
N SER A 218 14.97 9.36 -12.65
CA SER A 218 14.32 8.14 -13.18
C SER A 218 15.22 7.38 -14.16
N LEU A 219 16.00 8.08 -14.96
CA LEU A 219 16.96 7.48 -15.91
C LEU A 219 18.16 6.82 -15.21
N ILE A 220 18.62 7.34 -14.07
CA ILE A 220 19.70 6.75 -13.29
C ILE A 220 19.29 5.36 -12.74
N HIS A 221 18.03 5.17 -12.36
CA HIS A 221 17.52 3.87 -11.89
C HIS A 221 17.37 2.82 -13.00
N ILE A 222 17.23 3.25 -14.25
CA ILE A 222 17.12 2.34 -15.42
C ILE A 222 18.51 1.94 -15.95
N SER A 223 19.56 2.71 -15.67
CA SER A 223 20.88 2.56 -16.28
C SER A 223 21.99 2.02 -15.37
N GLU A 224 21.70 1.49 -14.17
CA GLU A 224 22.70 0.72 -13.42
C GLU A 224 22.81 -0.71 -14.01
N PRO A 225 23.84 -0.96 -14.89
CA PRO A 225 24.15 -2.33 -15.26
C PRO A 225 24.76 -2.97 -14.01
N THR A 226 24.16 -4.08 -13.58
CA THR A 226 24.74 -5.02 -12.61
C THR A 226 26.22 -5.23 -12.99
N ARG A 227 27.14 -4.58 -12.29
CA ARG A 227 28.55 -4.97 -12.34
C ARG A 227 28.65 -6.37 -11.74
N ARG A 228 28.68 -7.37 -12.62
CA ARG A 228 29.22 -8.68 -12.30
C ARG A 228 30.63 -8.47 -11.76
N VAL A 229 30.81 -8.67 -10.48
CA VAL A 229 32.11 -8.96 -9.93
C VAL A 229 32.43 -10.39 -10.33
N VAL A 230 33.27 -10.53 -11.35
CA VAL A 230 33.99 -11.78 -11.65
C VAL A 230 35.23 -11.79 -10.75
N ILE A 231 35.27 -12.69 -9.84
CA ILE A 231 36.50 -13.26 -9.28
C ILE A 231 36.38 -14.75 -9.36
#